data_20cd222713a70c1b19de4a1c352e0872
#
_entry.id   20cd222713a70c1b19de4a1c352e0872
#
_cell.length_a   1.000
_cell.length_b   1.000
_cell.length_c   1.000
_cell.angle_alpha   90.00
_cell.angle_beta   90.00
_cell.angle_gamma   90.00
#
_symmetry.space_group_name_H-M   'P 1'
#
loop_
_entity.id
_entity.type
_entity.pdbx_description
1 polymer ?
#
loop_
_entity_poly.entity_id
_entity_poly.type
_entity_poly.pdbx_seq_one_letter_code
_entity_poly.pdbx_strand_id
1 'polypeptide(L)'
;MKIYDCFMFFDEELILDVRLNILNEFVDYFVIVESKYDHKGNKRELIFNIENYKKFENKIIYLVHNDLPYNIKKLNKRDSKNTIGLKSFHNANERENAQRNFISYGLKDADNEDIILISDVDEIPNLDSVDFDKIKSKIIVFEQKFFNYKFDLYVPNFTWFGTKAIKKKNLKSPQWARNIKCKKYPKYR
;
A
#
# COMPACT_ATOMS: atom_id res chain seq x y z
N MET A 1 4.62 -17.49 -12.50
CA MET A 1 3.85 -16.35 -11.96
C MET A 1 4.44 -16.04 -10.60
N LYS A 2 4.85 -14.79 -10.36
CA LYS A 2 5.35 -14.29 -9.08
C LYS A 2 4.29 -13.42 -8.41
N ILE A 3 4.39 -13.25 -7.09
CA ILE A 3 3.49 -12.43 -6.29
C ILE A 3 4.32 -11.32 -5.65
N TYR A 4 3.94 -10.08 -5.93
CA TYR A 4 4.53 -8.87 -5.37
C TYR A 4 3.58 -8.27 -4.34
N ASP A 5 4.02 -8.15 -3.10
CA ASP A 5 3.29 -7.48 -2.03
C ASP A 5 3.79 -6.04 -1.90
N CYS A 6 2.92 -5.06 -2.19
CA CYS A 6 3.33 -3.68 -2.40
C CYS A 6 2.57 -2.74 -1.47
N PHE A 7 3.30 -1.96 -0.68
CA PHE A 7 2.73 -1.04 0.30
C PHE A 7 3.66 0.15 0.59
N MET A 8 3.07 1.15 1.23
CA MET A 8 3.82 2.28 1.78
C MET A 8 4.20 1.99 3.22
N PHE A 9 5.34 2.53 3.65
CA PHE A 9 5.84 2.46 5.01
C PHE A 9 6.13 3.86 5.55
N PHE A 10 5.82 4.08 6.82
CA PHE A 10 6.07 5.35 7.50
C PHE A 10 6.84 5.14 8.82
N ASP A 11 6.22 4.51 9.85
CA ASP A 11 6.82 4.23 11.15
C ASP A 11 6.24 2.97 11.83
N GLU A 12 5.54 2.14 11.08
CA GLU A 12 4.82 0.98 11.57
C GLU A 12 5.72 -0.27 11.64
N GLU A 13 6.88 -0.20 12.31
CA GLU A 13 7.88 -1.29 12.35
C GLU A 13 7.29 -2.62 12.84
N LEU A 14 6.46 -2.60 13.90
CA LEU A 14 5.82 -3.81 14.42
C LEU A 14 4.88 -4.44 13.39
N ILE A 15 4.08 -3.63 12.71
CA ILE A 15 3.14 -4.12 11.68
C ILE A 15 3.91 -4.64 10.47
N LEU A 16 4.99 -3.97 10.10
CA LEU A 16 5.87 -4.42 9.03
C LEU A 16 6.45 -5.80 9.34
N ASP A 17 6.98 -6.02 10.56
CA ASP A 17 7.50 -7.33 10.97
C ASP A 17 6.43 -8.43 10.91
N VAL A 18 5.24 -8.15 11.43
CA VAL A 18 4.09 -9.07 11.37
C VAL A 18 3.74 -9.40 9.91
N ARG A 19 3.63 -8.38 9.04
CA ARG A 19 3.32 -8.55 7.62
C ARG A 19 4.34 -9.43 6.90
N LEU A 20 5.62 -9.11 7.05
CA LEU A 20 6.70 -9.86 6.41
C LEU A 20 6.70 -11.33 6.84
N ASN A 21 6.50 -11.61 8.15
CA ASN A 21 6.45 -12.98 8.65
C ASN A 21 5.24 -13.76 8.14
N ILE A 22 4.04 -13.14 8.14
CA ILE A 22 2.80 -13.81 7.69
C ILE A 22 2.84 -14.10 6.19
N LEU A 23 3.30 -13.14 5.37
CA LEU A 23 3.22 -13.26 3.92
C LEU A 23 4.44 -13.91 3.27
N ASN A 24 5.52 -14.17 4.01
CA ASN A 24 6.77 -14.67 3.45
C ASN A 24 6.63 -15.98 2.65
N GLU A 25 5.75 -16.88 3.06
CA GLU A 25 5.57 -18.16 2.37
C GLU A 25 4.78 -18.02 1.06
N PHE A 26 4.06 -16.94 0.89
CA PHE A 26 3.13 -16.72 -0.23
C PHE A 26 3.68 -15.78 -1.30
N VAL A 27 4.56 -14.84 -0.94
CA VAL A 27 5.01 -13.79 -1.85
C VAL A 27 6.46 -13.97 -2.25
N ASP A 28 6.79 -13.58 -3.48
CA ASP A 28 8.15 -13.59 -4.00
C ASP A 28 8.89 -12.31 -3.64
N TYR A 29 8.19 -11.17 -3.64
CA TYR A 29 8.78 -9.86 -3.36
C TYR A 29 7.88 -8.98 -2.51
N PHE A 30 8.51 -8.21 -1.61
CA PHE A 30 7.91 -7.10 -0.86
C PHE A 30 8.42 -5.78 -1.44
N VAL A 31 7.54 -4.99 -2.03
CA VAL A 31 7.86 -3.64 -2.53
C VAL A 31 7.45 -2.63 -1.47
N ILE A 32 8.44 -2.06 -0.80
CA ILE A 32 8.27 -1.12 0.32
C ILE A 32 8.65 0.27 -0.15
N VAL A 33 7.72 1.22 -0.05
CA VAL A 33 7.97 2.62 -0.42
C VAL A 33 7.93 3.50 0.81
N GLU A 34 9.06 4.10 1.16
CA GLU A 34 9.16 5.11 2.20
C GLU A 34 9.38 6.50 1.59
N SER A 35 8.72 7.53 2.12
CA SER A 35 8.85 8.90 1.64
C SER A 35 9.70 9.76 2.58
N LYS A 36 10.52 10.66 2.00
CA LYS A 36 11.24 11.71 2.75
C LYS A 36 10.35 12.83 3.24
N TYR A 37 9.06 12.80 2.92
CA TYR A 37 8.08 13.78 3.36
C TYR A 37 6.89 13.09 4.00
N ASP A 38 6.41 13.65 5.12
CA ASP A 38 5.13 13.26 5.70
C ASP A 38 3.95 13.79 4.85
N HIS A 39 2.73 13.38 5.18
CA HIS A 39 1.54 13.83 4.46
C HIS A 39 1.27 15.35 4.65
N LYS A 40 1.84 15.99 5.66
CA LYS A 40 1.80 17.45 5.84
C LYS A 40 2.82 18.18 4.96
N GLY A 41 3.80 17.47 4.45
CA GLY A 41 4.89 17.98 3.60
C GLY A 41 6.12 18.39 4.39
N ASN A 42 6.23 17.99 5.64
CA ASN A 42 7.45 18.18 6.41
C ASN A 42 8.48 17.12 6.01
N LYS A 43 9.74 17.52 5.94
CA LYS A 43 10.85 16.58 5.77
C LYS A 43 10.94 15.66 6.98
N ARG A 44 11.25 14.39 6.74
CA ARG A 44 11.49 13.39 7.79
C ARG A 44 12.72 12.54 7.47
N GLU A 45 13.30 11.97 8.51
CA GLU A 45 14.31 10.93 8.36
C GLU A 45 13.67 9.61 7.93
N LEU A 46 14.42 8.85 7.14
CA LEU A 46 14.05 7.50 6.77
C LEU A 46 14.40 6.57 7.93
N ILE A 47 13.49 5.68 8.26
CA ILE A 47 13.65 4.78 9.42
C ILE A 47 13.74 3.30 9.01
N PHE A 48 13.36 2.94 7.77
CA PHE A 48 13.53 1.58 7.32
C PHE A 48 15.00 1.18 7.33
N ASN A 49 15.31 0.10 8.05
CA ASN A 49 16.64 -0.48 8.10
C ASN A 49 16.59 -1.97 7.76
N ILE A 50 17.20 -2.35 6.64
CA ILE A 50 17.23 -3.74 6.13
C ILE A 50 17.87 -4.71 7.14
N GLU A 51 18.79 -4.23 8.00
CA GLU A 51 19.44 -5.06 9.03
C GLU A 51 18.43 -5.67 10.01
N ASN A 52 17.30 -4.96 10.27
CA ASN A 52 16.24 -5.46 11.12
C ASN A 52 15.43 -6.57 10.44
N TYR A 53 15.54 -6.71 9.11
CA TYR A 53 14.74 -7.60 8.28
C TYR A 53 15.60 -8.53 7.42
N LYS A 54 16.83 -8.84 7.83
CA LYS A 54 17.78 -9.68 7.09
C LYS A 54 17.21 -11.00 6.61
N LYS A 55 16.32 -11.61 7.37
CA LYS A 55 15.61 -12.84 6.99
C LYS A 55 14.89 -12.73 5.65
N PHE A 56 14.49 -11.51 5.27
CA PHE A 56 13.68 -11.22 4.09
C PHE A 56 14.45 -10.43 3.02
N GLU A 57 15.74 -10.13 3.22
CA GLU A 57 16.51 -9.20 2.37
C GLU A 57 16.46 -9.54 0.88
N ASN A 58 16.50 -10.83 0.53
CA ASN A 58 16.44 -11.31 -0.85
C ASN A 58 15.07 -11.12 -1.53
N LYS A 59 14.03 -10.78 -0.76
CA LYS A 59 12.67 -10.52 -1.24
C LYS A 59 12.29 -9.04 -1.17
N ILE A 60 13.04 -8.21 -0.44
CA ILE A 60 12.69 -6.81 -0.22
C ILE A 60 13.21 -5.94 -1.36
N ILE A 61 12.31 -5.19 -1.98
CA ILE A 61 12.58 -4.11 -2.92
C ILE A 61 12.23 -2.80 -2.20
N TYR A 62 13.23 -2.16 -1.61
CA TYR A 62 13.04 -0.90 -0.89
C TYR A 62 13.24 0.29 -1.79
N LEU A 63 12.29 1.22 -1.77
CA LEU A 63 12.27 2.42 -2.60
C LEU A 63 12.09 3.68 -1.74
N VAL A 64 12.89 4.69 -2.00
CA VAL A 64 12.79 5.99 -1.34
C VAL A 64 12.16 7.02 -2.27
N HIS A 65 10.98 7.51 -1.90
CA HIS A 65 10.30 8.59 -2.61
C HIS A 65 10.82 9.95 -2.10
N ASN A 66 11.56 10.65 -2.95
CA ASN A 66 12.28 11.88 -2.57
C ASN A 66 11.56 13.18 -2.95
N ASP A 67 10.54 13.12 -3.81
CA ASP A 67 9.99 14.28 -4.47
C ASP A 67 8.64 14.70 -3.89
N LEU A 68 8.34 15.99 -3.95
CA LEU A 68 7.01 16.50 -3.71
C LEU A 68 6.22 16.56 -5.02
N PRO A 69 4.92 16.24 -5.02
CA PRO A 69 4.08 16.39 -6.21
C PRO A 69 4.06 17.82 -6.72
N TYR A 70 3.98 17.99 -8.04
CA TYR A 70 3.96 19.30 -8.68
C TYR A 70 2.64 20.08 -8.49
N ASN A 71 1.56 19.40 -8.18
CA ASN A 71 0.21 19.96 -8.05
C ASN A 71 -0.16 20.38 -6.62
N ILE A 72 0.82 20.56 -5.74
CA ILE A 72 0.64 21.04 -4.36
C ILE A 72 0.10 22.48 -4.37
N LYS A 73 -1.01 22.70 -3.71
CA LYS A 73 -1.64 24.02 -3.56
C LYS A 73 -0.93 24.86 -2.51
N LYS A 74 -0.51 26.06 -2.90
CA LYS A 74 0.12 27.01 -1.98
C LYS A 74 -0.90 27.53 -0.97
N LEU A 75 -0.55 27.46 0.32
CA LEU A 75 -1.31 28.10 1.39
C LEU A 75 -0.96 29.60 1.45
N ASN A 76 -1.98 30.46 1.47
CA ASN A 76 -1.80 31.91 1.52
C ASN A 76 -2.26 32.45 2.87
N LYS A 77 -1.62 33.49 3.36
CA LYS A 77 -2.00 34.16 4.62
C LYS A 77 -3.44 34.71 4.63
N ARG A 78 -4.00 34.98 3.44
CA ARG A 78 -5.38 35.49 3.26
C ARG A 78 -6.42 34.38 3.11
N ASP A 79 -6.02 33.11 3.08
CA ASP A 79 -6.96 31.99 2.98
C ASP A 79 -7.81 31.91 4.26
N SER A 80 -9.10 31.68 4.13
CA SER A 80 -9.96 31.36 5.27
C SER A 80 -9.54 30.02 5.90
N LYS A 81 -9.92 29.77 7.16
CA LYS A 81 -9.65 28.49 7.83
C LYS A 81 -10.17 27.29 7.03
N ASN A 82 -11.36 27.41 6.45
CA ASN A 82 -11.93 26.37 5.59
C ASN A 82 -11.08 26.14 4.33
N THR A 83 -10.65 27.22 3.66
CA THR A 83 -9.80 27.13 2.46
C THR A 83 -8.46 26.49 2.80
N ILE A 84 -7.85 26.83 3.93
CA ILE A 84 -6.61 26.21 4.41
C ILE A 84 -6.83 24.71 4.62
N GLY A 85 -7.93 24.32 5.31
CA GLY A 85 -8.26 22.91 5.54
C GLY A 85 -8.42 22.12 4.24
N LEU A 86 -9.17 22.65 3.27
CA LEU A 86 -9.36 22.00 1.96
C LEU A 86 -8.06 21.87 1.16
N LYS A 87 -7.22 22.91 1.15
CA LYS A 87 -5.91 22.86 0.49
C LYS A 87 -4.97 21.85 1.17
N SER A 88 -4.95 21.83 2.51
CA SER A 88 -4.12 20.91 3.28
C SER A 88 -4.54 19.45 3.05
N PHE A 89 -5.83 19.17 3.06
CA PHE A 89 -6.36 17.83 2.73
C PHE A 89 -6.01 17.41 1.30
N HIS A 90 -6.23 18.31 0.33
CA HIS A 90 -5.82 18.05 -1.06
C HIS A 90 -4.31 17.73 -1.15
N ASN A 91 -3.47 18.55 -0.51
CA ASN A 91 -2.02 18.37 -0.56
C ASN A 91 -1.56 17.07 0.10
N ALA A 92 -2.19 16.66 1.21
CA ALA A 92 -1.93 15.39 1.85
C ALA A 92 -2.25 14.21 0.91
N ASN A 93 -3.43 14.24 0.28
CA ASN A 93 -3.84 13.21 -0.69
C ASN A 93 -2.88 13.15 -1.90
N GLU A 94 -2.42 14.29 -2.41
CA GLU A 94 -1.48 14.30 -3.54
C GLU A 94 -0.13 13.68 -3.17
N ARG A 95 0.37 13.92 -1.95
CA ARG A 95 1.61 13.28 -1.47
C ARG A 95 1.44 11.78 -1.28
N GLU A 96 0.34 11.36 -0.66
CA GLU A 96 -0.02 9.95 -0.49
C GLU A 96 -0.12 9.24 -1.85
N ASN A 97 -0.83 9.84 -2.80
CA ASN A 97 -0.99 9.31 -4.17
C ASN A 97 0.35 9.17 -4.88
N ALA A 98 1.23 10.16 -4.76
CA ALA A 98 2.55 10.16 -5.36
C ALA A 98 3.43 9.04 -4.77
N GLN A 99 3.46 8.92 -3.44
CA GLN A 99 4.19 7.85 -2.75
C GLN A 99 3.66 6.48 -3.17
N ARG A 100 2.34 6.27 -3.17
CA ARG A 100 1.76 4.98 -3.58
C ARG A 100 2.05 4.66 -5.05
N ASN A 101 1.97 5.63 -5.94
CA ASN A 101 2.29 5.42 -7.35
C ASN A 101 3.79 5.13 -7.59
N PHE A 102 4.66 5.53 -6.66
CA PHE A 102 6.09 5.23 -6.72
C PHE A 102 6.38 3.72 -6.61
N ILE A 103 5.46 2.91 -6.07
CA ILE A 103 5.48 1.45 -6.11
C ILE A 103 5.78 0.92 -7.53
N SER A 104 5.31 1.61 -8.57
CA SER A 104 5.52 1.21 -9.98
C SER A 104 6.99 1.03 -10.34
N TYR A 105 7.90 1.74 -9.67
CA TYR A 105 9.34 1.59 -9.89
C TYR A 105 9.89 0.25 -9.37
N GLY A 106 9.27 -0.33 -8.35
CA GLY A 106 9.62 -1.67 -7.84
C GLY A 106 9.04 -2.82 -8.67
N LEU A 107 8.17 -2.50 -9.63
CA LEU A 107 7.51 -3.49 -10.49
C LEU A 107 8.13 -3.56 -11.90
N LYS A 108 9.34 -3.02 -12.10
CA LYS A 108 10.00 -2.99 -13.43
C LYS A 108 10.27 -4.38 -13.98
N ASP A 109 10.65 -5.30 -13.11
CA ASP A 109 11.02 -6.67 -13.46
C ASP A 109 9.85 -7.65 -13.31
N ALA A 110 8.64 -7.16 -13.01
CA ALA A 110 7.44 -7.97 -12.93
C ALA A 110 6.91 -8.30 -14.32
N ASP A 111 6.62 -9.58 -14.56
CA ASP A 111 6.01 -10.08 -15.77
C ASP A 111 4.52 -9.73 -15.86
N ASN A 112 3.98 -9.74 -17.06
CA ASN A 112 2.56 -9.42 -17.32
C ASN A 112 1.56 -10.29 -16.55
N GLU A 113 1.93 -11.55 -16.27
CA GLU A 113 1.07 -12.50 -15.53
C GLU A 113 1.31 -12.49 -14.03
N ASP A 114 2.32 -11.77 -13.53
CA ASP A 114 2.59 -11.67 -12.11
C ASP A 114 1.46 -10.96 -11.37
N ILE A 115 1.24 -11.36 -10.12
CA ILE A 115 0.20 -10.82 -9.24
C ILE A 115 0.79 -9.68 -8.42
N ILE A 116 0.14 -8.55 -8.47
CA ILE A 116 0.48 -7.36 -7.70
C ILE A 116 -0.58 -7.15 -6.62
N LEU A 117 -0.19 -7.28 -5.36
CA LEU A 117 -1.01 -6.93 -4.21
C LEU A 117 -0.75 -5.45 -3.88
N ILE A 118 -1.81 -4.66 -3.79
CA ILE A 118 -1.75 -3.24 -3.38
C ILE A 118 -2.57 -3.05 -2.13
N SER A 119 -1.95 -2.55 -1.06
CA SER A 119 -2.57 -2.33 0.25
C SER A 119 -1.84 -1.25 1.05
N ASP A 120 -2.38 -0.89 2.20
CA ASP A 120 -1.63 -0.21 3.25
C ASP A 120 -0.89 -1.26 4.10
N VAL A 121 0.13 -0.86 4.88
CA VAL A 121 1.01 -1.82 5.59
C VAL A 121 0.26 -2.70 6.59
N ASP A 122 -0.81 -2.18 7.19
CA ASP A 122 -1.67 -2.86 8.17
C ASP A 122 -2.78 -3.73 7.53
N GLU A 123 -2.95 -3.68 6.22
CA GLU A 123 -3.95 -4.45 5.47
C GLU A 123 -3.36 -5.79 5.00
N ILE A 124 -3.18 -6.73 5.92
CA ILE A 124 -2.56 -8.04 5.65
C ILE A 124 -3.63 -9.02 5.12
N PRO A 125 -3.55 -9.48 3.86
CA PRO A 125 -4.51 -10.43 3.32
C PRO A 125 -4.24 -11.85 3.80
N ASN A 126 -5.29 -12.66 3.95
CA ASN A 126 -5.14 -14.10 4.09
C ASN A 126 -4.97 -14.73 2.69
N LEU A 127 -3.82 -15.33 2.44
CA LEU A 127 -3.47 -15.97 1.15
C LEU A 127 -3.56 -17.51 1.19
N ASP A 128 -3.79 -18.13 2.34
CA ASP A 128 -3.78 -19.59 2.52
C ASP A 128 -4.69 -20.35 1.52
N SER A 129 -5.84 -19.78 1.20
CA SER A 129 -6.85 -20.43 0.35
C SER A 129 -6.92 -19.85 -1.07
N VAL A 130 -5.97 -19.00 -1.46
CA VAL A 130 -6.03 -18.26 -2.71
C VAL A 130 -5.19 -18.95 -3.79
N ASP A 131 -5.86 -19.56 -4.74
CA ASP A 131 -5.23 -20.12 -5.93
C ASP A 131 -5.38 -19.14 -7.10
N PHE A 132 -4.36 -18.31 -7.29
CA PHE A 132 -4.35 -17.26 -8.31
C PHE A 132 -4.42 -17.80 -9.75
N ASP A 133 -3.98 -19.05 -10.01
CA ASP A 133 -4.03 -19.67 -11.33
C ASP A 133 -5.47 -20.00 -11.75
N LYS A 134 -6.33 -20.34 -10.79
CA LYS A 134 -7.75 -20.64 -11.02
C LYS A 134 -8.63 -19.41 -11.14
N ILE A 135 -8.13 -18.23 -10.75
CA ILE A 135 -8.95 -17.02 -10.70
C ILE A 135 -9.02 -16.35 -12.08
N LYS A 136 -10.21 -16.31 -12.65
CA LYS A 136 -10.48 -15.67 -13.97
C LYS A 136 -10.68 -14.15 -13.88
N SER A 137 -10.95 -13.62 -12.70
CA SER A 137 -11.17 -12.17 -12.51
C SER A 137 -9.88 -11.39 -12.69
N LYS A 138 -9.99 -10.22 -13.34
CA LYS A 138 -8.85 -9.29 -13.49
C LYS A 138 -8.44 -8.63 -12.19
N ILE A 139 -9.33 -8.58 -11.22
CA ILE A 139 -9.16 -7.91 -9.93
C ILE A 139 -9.80 -8.78 -8.86
N ILE A 140 -9.09 -8.98 -7.78
CA ILE A 140 -9.54 -9.65 -6.57
C ILE A 140 -9.50 -8.64 -5.42
N VAL A 141 -10.45 -8.71 -4.54
CA VAL A 141 -10.56 -7.86 -3.36
C VAL A 141 -10.52 -8.73 -2.11
N PHE A 142 -9.67 -8.41 -1.16
CA PHE A 142 -9.61 -9.12 0.11
C PHE A 142 -10.56 -8.48 1.13
N GLU A 143 -11.40 -9.32 1.71
CA GLU A 143 -12.25 -8.97 2.84
C GLU A 143 -11.48 -9.24 4.13
N GLN A 144 -11.23 -8.21 4.90
CA GLN A 144 -10.35 -8.25 6.07
C GLN A 144 -11.10 -7.89 7.34
N LYS A 145 -10.67 -8.47 8.47
CA LYS A 145 -11.14 -8.07 9.80
C LYS A 145 -10.62 -6.67 10.11
N PHE A 146 -11.45 -5.87 10.75
CA PHE A 146 -11.10 -4.52 11.16
C PHE A 146 -10.89 -4.45 12.68
N PHE A 147 -9.78 -3.87 13.10
CA PHE A 147 -9.42 -3.66 14.49
C PHE A 147 -9.18 -2.17 14.74
N ASN A 148 -9.67 -1.65 15.87
CA ASN A 148 -9.46 -0.26 16.27
C ASN A 148 -8.25 -0.14 17.19
N TYR A 149 -7.20 0.58 16.78
CA TYR A 149 -6.01 0.95 17.56
C TYR A 149 -5.15 -0.21 18.07
N LYS A 150 -5.76 -1.36 18.43
CA LYS A 150 -5.09 -2.53 19.02
C LYS A 150 -5.65 -3.82 18.42
N PHE A 151 -4.84 -4.88 18.38
CA PHE A 151 -5.22 -6.18 17.81
C PHE A 151 -6.32 -6.92 18.58
N ASP A 152 -6.61 -6.53 19.82
CA ASP A 152 -7.69 -7.09 20.63
C ASP A 152 -9.02 -6.33 20.51
N LEU A 153 -9.02 -5.16 19.87
CA LEU A 153 -10.20 -4.34 19.66
C LEU A 153 -10.88 -4.61 18.31
N TYR A 154 -11.26 -5.86 18.08
CA TYR A 154 -11.99 -6.25 16.88
C TYR A 154 -13.37 -5.58 16.80
N VAL A 155 -13.71 -5.04 15.61
CA VAL A 155 -15.02 -4.45 15.32
C VAL A 155 -15.90 -5.48 14.61
N PRO A 156 -16.84 -6.15 15.33
CA PRO A 156 -17.72 -7.11 14.70
C PRO A 156 -18.68 -6.41 13.72
N ASN A 157 -19.06 -7.13 12.66
CA ASN A 157 -19.99 -6.64 11.63
C ASN A 157 -19.48 -5.46 10.77
N PHE A 158 -18.20 -5.12 10.88
CA PHE A 158 -17.56 -4.19 9.96
C PHE A 158 -16.57 -4.94 9.07
N THR A 159 -16.78 -4.84 7.77
CA THR A 159 -15.92 -5.48 6.78
C THR A 159 -15.03 -4.42 6.12
N TRP A 160 -13.73 -4.65 6.18
CA TRP A 160 -12.75 -3.83 5.48
C TRP A 160 -12.32 -4.48 4.16
N PHE A 161 -12.26 -3.69 3.09
CA PHE A 161 -11.79 -4.12 1.78
C PHE A 161 -10.47 -3.44 1.44
N GLY A 162 -9.42 -3.85 2.11
CA GLY A 162 -8.09 -3.24 2.01
C GLY A 162 -7.34 -3.67 0.76
N THR A 163 -6.73 -4.86 0.81
CA THR A 163 -5.85 -5.37 -0.25
C THR A 163 -6.60 -5.69 -1.53
N LYS A 164 -5.99 -5.33 -2.68
CA LYS A 164 -6.42 -5.72 -4.03
C LYS A 164 -5.31 -6.48 -4.71
N ALA A 165 -5.63 -7.62 -5.33
CA ALA A 165 -4.72 -8.38 -6.16
C ALA A 165 -5.09 -8.21 -7.64
N ILE A 166 -4.10 -7.90 -8.48
CA ILE A 166 -4.28 -7.56 -9.88
C ILE A 166 -3.11 -8.12 -10.69
N LYS A 167 -3.37 -8.77 -11.81
CA LYS A 167 -2.27 -9.13 -12.73
C LYS A 167 -1.58 -7.87 -13.26
N LYS A 168 -0.25 -7.88 -13.33
CA LYS A 168 0.56 -6.71 -13.75
C LYS A 168 0.03 -6.06 -15.02
N LYS A 169 -0.32 -6.85 -16.04
CA LYS A 169 -0.89 -6.35 -17.31
C LYS A 169 -2.20 -5.57 -17.18
N ASN A 170 -2.94 -5.75 -16.07
CA ASN A 170 -4.21 -5.08 -15.81
C ASN A 170 -4.06 -3.91 -14.83
N LEU A 171 -2.89 -3.73 -14.23
CA LEU A 171 -2.61 -2.66 -13.28
C LEU A 171 -2.41 -1.33 -14.03
N LYS A 172 -3.31 -0.37 -13.82
CA LYS A 172 -3.18 0.98 -14.41
C LYS A 172 -2.19 1.84 -13.63
N SER A 173 -2.36 1.87 -12.31
CA SER A 173 -1.41 2.44 -11.35
C SER A 173 -1.72 1.91 -9.95
N PRO A 174 -0.77 1.95 -8.99
CA PRO A 174 -1.01 1.55 -7.60
C PRO A 174 -2.16 2.35 -6.96
N GLN A 175 -2.20 3.66 -7.13
CA GLN A 175 -3.28 4.48 -6.58
C GLN A 175 -4.64 4.18 -7.22
N TRP A 176 -4.69 3.90 -8.53
CA TRP A 176 -5.93 3.45 -9.16
C TRP A 176 -6.43 2.14 -8.53
N ALA A 177 -5.51 1.17 -8.29
CA ALA A 177 -5.86 -0.08 -7.63
C ALA A 177 -6.46 0.15 -6.24
N ARG A 178 -5.85 1.03 -5.45
CA ARG A 178 -6.35 1.42 -4.12
C ARG A 178 -7.77 1.98 -4.17
N ASN A 179 -8.09 2.77 -5.18
CA ASN A 179 -9.37 3.44 -5.35
C ASN A 179 -10.49 2.55 -5.95
N ILE A 180 -10.21 1.28 -6.25
CA ILE A 180 -11.22 0.37 -6.81
C ILE A 180 -12.37 0.17 -5.84
N LYS A 181 -13.60 0.40 -6.34
CA LYS A 181 -14.84 0.16 -5.58
C LYS A 181 -15.17 -1.33 -5.57
N CYS A 182 -15.20 -1.92 -4.39
CA CYS A 182 -15.21 -3.38 -4.18
C CYS A 182 -16.52 -4.10 -4.55
N LYS A 183 -17.64 -3.39 -4.82
CA LYS A 183 -18.97 -4.01 -5.03
C LYS A 183 -19.06 -4.99 -6.20
N LYS A 184 -18.20 -4.85 -7.21
CA LYS A 184 -18.27 -5.58 -8.50
C LYS A 184 -17.26 -6.72 -8.65
N TYR A 185 -16.39 -6.95 -7.68
CA TYR A 185 -15.29 -7.90 -7.82
C TYR A 185 -15.42 -9.08 -6.85
N PRO A 186 -14.87 -10.26 -7.18
CA PRO A 186 -14.81 -11.39 -6.26
C PRO A 186 -14.04 -11.02 -4.99
N LYS A 187 -14.52 -11.54 -3.88
CA LYS A 187 -14.00 -11.27 -2.53
C LYS A 187 -13.44 -12.55 -1.96
N TYR A 188 -12.26 -12.44 -1.35
CA TYR A 188 -11.60 -13.52 -0.61
C TYR A 188 -11.47 -13.09 0.86
N ARG A 189 -11.65 -14.05 1.76
CA ARG A 189 -11.66 -13.81 3.22
C ARG A 189 -10.51 -14.58 3.88
#